data_7a042a3d4704827442bfd67e8679a364
#
_entry.id   7a042a3d4704827442bfd67e8679a364
#
_cell.length_a   1.000
_cell.length_b   1.000
_cell.length_c   1.000
_cell.angle_alpha   90.00
_cell.angle_beta   90.00
_cell.angle_gamma   90.00
#
_symmetry.space_group_name_H-M   'P 1'
#
loop_
_entity.id
_entity.type
_entity.pdbx_description
1 polymer ?
#
loop_
_entity_poly.entity_id
_entity_poly.type
_entity_poly.pdbx_seq_one_letter_code
_entity_poly.pdbx_strand_id
1 'polypeptide(L)'
;MKKVLVTGCAGLLGANFSRYLLDKGYKVIGVDDFSGGYEDFLPLHENFKFHKLNLESGDITSIFNQENPDVVFHFAAYAAEGLSPFIREFNYKNNVISSARIVNECVKHNCKLIFTSSMAVYGDQPAPFKEDMLPDPVDPYGVAKYTTEMDIKLAASQFDLKYTIVRPHNILGIYQNIWDIYRNVIGIFIKKVLDGEPMIVYGDGEQTRAFSDVKYLLPVFESMIESHDGELFNIGADKEWTINEVAKIVQKVAKEEGYEAIIEHGEERHEVKHAYCDHTKAKDVAKFTDQTNVYELIKKMFFWAKDQPKRKSKKMTYEVDKGIYSYWK
;
A
#
# COMPACT_ATOMS: atom_id res chain seq x y z
N MET A 1 17.00 15.53 -16.32
CA MET A 1 16.50 15.04 -15.01
C MET A 1 15.04 14.66 -15.21
N LYS A 2 14.66 13.41 -14.96
CA LYS A 2 13.29 12.94 -15.17
C LYS A 2 12.33 13.55 -14.16
N LYS A 3 11.11 13.80 -14.65
CA LYS A 3 9.96 14.21 -13.82
C LYS A 3 9.14 12.98 -13.49
N VAL A 4 8.97 12.71 -12.23
CA VAL A 4 8.25 11.54 -11.72
C VAL A 4 6.95 12.00 -11.07
N LEU A 5 5.82 11.56 -11.59
CA LEU A 5 4.52 11.78 -10.96
C LEU A 5 4.21 10.63 -10.00
N VAL A 6 3.88 10.96 -8.76
CA VAL A 6 3.56 10.01 -7.70
C VAL A 6 2.13 10.27 -7.22
N THR A 7 1.20 9.38 -7.54
CA THR A 7 -0.15 9.44 -6.99
C THR A 7 -0.17 8.77 -5.62
N GLY A 8 -1.03 9.24 -4.71
CA GLY A 8 -1.02 8.76 -3.32
C GLY A 8 0.22 9.22 -2.55
N CYS A 9 0.76 10.41 -2.90
CA CYS A 9 2.02 10.92 -2.37
C CYS A 9 1.97 11.28 -0.87
N ALA A 10 0.79 11.39 -0.26
CA ALA A 10 0.60 11.57 1.18
C ALA A 10 0.33 10.24 1.92
N GLY A 11 0.37 9.11 1.24
CA GLY A 11 0.27 7.76 1.83
C GLY A 11 1.64 7.15 2.13
N LEU A 12 1.65 5.94 2.75
CA LEU A 12 2.87 5.24 3.15
C LEU A 12 3.92 5.13 2.03
N LEU A 13 3.54 4.53 0.88
CA LEU A 13 4.47 4.35 -0.24
C LEU A 13 4.88 5.69 -0.84
N GLY A 14 3.89 6.53 -1.17
CA GLY A 14 4.13 7.78 -1.86
C GLY A 14 4.98 8.76 -1.05
N ALA A 15 4.75 8.89 0.26
CA ALA A 15 5.51 9.79 1.12
C ALA A 15 6.98 9.37 1.29
N ASN A 16 7.23 8.05 1.44
CA ASN A 16 8.59 7.52 1.53
C ASN A 16 9.31 7.60 0.18
N PHE A 17 8.65 7.18 -0.91
CA PHE A 17 9.25 7.17 -2.23
C PHE A 17 9.51 8.58 -2.79
N SER A 18 8.60 9.52 -2.57
CA SER A 18 8.82 10.92 -2.96
C SER A 18 10.07 11.50 -2.30
N ARG A 19 10.29 11.27 -1.00
CA ARG A 19 11.52 11.71 -0.31
C ARG A 19 12.75 11.04 -0.88
N TYR A 20 12.70 9.73 -1.05
CA TYR A 20 13.79 8.97 -1.65
C TYR A 20 14.20 9.52 -3.03
N LEU A 21 13.24 9.80 -3.90
CA LEU A 21 13.50 10.37 -5.22
C LEU A 21 14.08 11.80 -5.14
N LEU A 22 13.58 12.63 -4.23
CA LEU A 22 14.09 14.00 -4.02
C LEU A 22 15.53 13.97 -3.53
N ASP A 23 15.88 13.06 -2.61
CA ASP A 23 17.26 12.86 -2.14
C ASP A 23 18.20 12.40 -3.27
N LYS A 24 17.65 11.74 -4.30
CA LYS A 24 18.36 11.34 -5.53
C LYS A 24 18.38 12.44 -6.61
N GLY A 25 17.77 13.58 -6.35
CA GLY A 25 17.76 14.72 -7.25
C GLY A 25 16.65 14.71 -8.32
N TYR A 26 15.69 13.79 -8.28
CA TYR A 26 14.56 13.80 -9.21
C TYR A 26 13.63 15.00 -8.96
N LYS A 27 12.86 15.38 -10.00
CA LYS A 27 11.71 16.28 -9.85
C LYS A 27 10.47 15.43 -9.60
N VAL A 28 9.78 15.67 -8.48
CA VAL A 28 8.62 14.87 -8.07
C VAL A 28 7.36 15.72 -8.12
N ILE A 29 6.35 15.21 -8.83
CA ILE A 29 5.00 15.76 -8.87
C ILE A 29 4.12 14.84 -8.03
N GLY A 30 3.65 15.34 -6.89
CA GLY A 30 2.78 14.62 -5.99
C GLY A 30 1.31 14.91 -6.24
N VAL A 31 0.48 13.87 -6.30
CA VAL A 31 -0.99 13.99 -6.40
C VAL A 31 -1.62 13.19 -5.28
N ASP A 32 -2.51 13.82 -4.50
CA ASP A 32 -3.25 13.19 -3.40
C ASP A 32 -4.49 14.02 -3.05
N ASP A 33 -5.54 13.42 -2.50
CA ASP A 33 -6.74 14.11 -2.00
C ASP A 33 -6.84 14.13 -0.48
N PHE A 34 -5.87 13.49 0.21
CA PHE A 34 -5.84 13.26 1.66
C PHE A 34 -6.97 12.37 2.19
N SER A 35 -7.56 11.53 1.33
CA SER A 35 -8.55 10.54 1.77
C SER A 35 -7.94 9.46 2.65
N GLY A 36 -6.69 9.08 2.38
CA GLY A 36 -5.96 8.03 3.07
C GLY A 36 -4.65 8.44 3.74
N GLY A 37 -4.19 9.66 3.52
CA GLY A 37 -2.97 10.24 4.06
C GLY A 37 -3.20 11.60 4.71
N TYR A 38 -2.11 12.33 5.00
CA TYR A 38 -2.17 13.63 5.65
C TYR A 38 -1.19 14.61 5.02
N GLU A 39 -1.52 15.90 5.07
CA GLU A 39 -0.71 16.98 4.48
C GLU A 39 0.70 17.04 5.07
N ASP A 40 0.85 16.81 6.36
CA ASP A 40 2.14 16.77 7.06
C ASP A 40 3.01 15.54 6.70
N PHE A 41 2.48 14.61 5.89
CA PHE A 41 3.27 13.53 5.30
C PHE A 41 3.93 13.93 3.98
N LEU A 42 3.59 15.08 3.41
CA LEU A 42 4.23 15.59 2.20
C LEU A 42 5.67 16.02 2.46
N PRO A 43 6.61 15.80 1.51
CA PRO A 43 7.95 16.34 1.63
C PRO A 43 7.97 17.86 1.45
N LEU A 44 8.84 18.54 2.20
CA LEU A 44 9.16 19.95 2.00
C LEU A 44 10.48 20.03 1.23
N HIS A 45 10.41 20.30 -0.10
CA HIS A 45 11.58 20.32 -0.97
C HIS A 45 11.32 21.16 -2.23
N GLU A 46 12.31 21.91 -2.73
CA GLU A 46 12.19 22.76 -3.91
C GLU A 46 11.81 22.03 -5.21
N ASN A 47 12.23 20.77 -5.33
CA ASN A 47 11.94 19.90 -6.48
C ASN A 47 10.64 19.08 -6.30
N PHE A 48 9.84 19.35 -5.25
CA PHE A 48 8.55 18.74 -5.01
C PHE A 48 7.42 19.72 -5.33
N LYS A 49 6.53 19.32 -6.23
CA LYS A 49 5.32 20.07 -6.55
C LYS A 49 4.09 19.24 -6.22
N PHE A 50 3.19 19.80 -5.42
CA PHE A 50 1.99 19.10 -4.96
C PHE A 50 0.73 19.61 -5.67
N HIS A 51 -0.13 18.69 -6.06
CA HIS A 51 -1.47 18.94 -6.58
C HIS A 51 -2.49 18.19 -5.73
N LYS A 52 -3.36 18.92 -5.03
CA LYS A 52 -4.49 18.32 -4.32
C LYS A 52 -5.59 17.96 -5.31
N LEU A 53 -5.79 16.67 -5.54
CA LEU A 53 -6.77 16.20 -6.53
C LEU A 53 -7.30 14.81 -6.14
N ASN A 54 -8.61 14.64 -6.23
CA ASN A 54 -9.24 13.33 -6.22
C ASN A 54 -9.17 12.73 -7.65
N LEU A 55 -8.56 11.55 -7.79
CA LEU A 55 -8.34 10.92 -9.09
C LEU A 55 -9.63 10.41 -9.75
N GLU A 56 -10.67 10.11 -8.98
CA GLU A 56 -11.95 9.66 -9.51
C GLU A 56 -12.66 10.77 -10.31
N SER A 57 -12.63 12.01 -9.79
CA SER A 57 -13.50 13.09 -10.27
C SER A 57 -12.75 14.35 -10.71
N GLY A 58 -11.49 14.54 -10.26
CA GLY A 58 -10.72 15.74 -10.55
C GLY A 58 -10.14 15.78 -11.98
N ASP A 59 -9.62 16.92 -12.40
CA ASP A 59 -9.02 17.12 -13.72
C ASP A 59 -7.54 16.70 -13.75
N ILE A 60 -7.29 15.40 -13.83
CA ILE A 60 -5.92 14.85 -13.92
C ILE A 60 -5.26 15.22 -15.26
N THR A 61 -6.04 15.37 -16.33
CA THR A 61 -5.53 15.75 -17.66
C THR A 61 -4.82 17.10 -17.63
N SER A 62 -5.36 18.08 -16.89
CA SER A 62 -4.71 19.39 -16.72
C SER A 62 -3.34 19.25 -16.05
N ILE A 63 -3.19 18.36 -15.06
CA ILE A 63 -1.91 18.12 -14.40
C ILE A 63 -0.90 17.51 -15.39
N PHE A 64 -1.29 16.52 -16.17
CA PHE A 64 -0.39 15.92 -17.16
C PHE A 64 0.04 16.93 -18.24
N ASN A 65 -0.87 17.75 -18.73
CA ASN A 65 -0.56 18.81 -19.72
C ASN A 65 0.41 19.85 -19.14
N GLN A 66 0.25 20.25 -17.87
CA GLN A 66 1.09 21.25 -17.23
C GLN A 66 2.47 20.70 -16.85
N GLU A 67 2.51 19.52 -16.29
CA GLU A 67 3.73 18.97 -15.69
C GLU A 67 4.53 18.12 -16.68
N ASN A 68 3.89 17.48 -17.64
CA ASN A 68 4.49 16.58 -18.61
C ASN A 68 5.44 15.56 -17.97
N PRO A 69 4.93 14.62 -17.13
CA PRO A 69 5.75 13.64 -16.43
C PRO A 69 6.35 12.62 -17.40
N ASP A 70 7.57 12.15 -17.12
CA ASP A 70 8.23 11.07 -17.87
C ASP A 70 7.74 9.68 -17.40
N VAL A 71 7.46 9.58 -16.09
CA VAL A 71 7.13 8.32 -15.42
C VAL A 71 6.07 8.58 -14.36
N VAL A 72 5.14 7.66 -14.22
CA VAL A 72 4.07 7.70 -13.21
C VAL A 72 4.17 6.50 -12.29
N PHE A 73 4.29 6.75 -10.98
CA PHE A 73 4.09 5.76 -9.93
C PHE A 73 2.68 5.89 -9.38
N HIS A 74 1.84 4.91 -9.70
CA HIS A 74 0.45 4.90 -9.28
C HIS A 74 0.29 4.11 -7.98
N PHE A 75 0.46 4.81 -6.84
CA PHE A 75 0.29 4.28 -5.48
C PHE A 75 -1.09 4.60 -4.89
N ALA A 76 -1.81 5.57 -5.44
CA ALA A 76 -3.13 5.94 -4.94
C ALA A 76 -4.08 4.75 -5.03
N ALA A 77 -4.63 4.35 -3.90
CA ALA A 77 -5.61 3.29 -3.75
C ALA A 77 -6.24 3.35 -2.35
N TYR A 78 -7.45 2.87 -2.22
CA TYR A 78 -7.99 2.53 -0.92
C TYR A 78 -7.76 1.04 -0.65
N ALA A 79 -6.67 0.74 0.07
CA ALA A 79 -6.21 -0.63 0.33
C ALA A 79 -6.80 -1.17 1.64
N ALA A 80 -7.99 -1.73 1.59
CA ALA A 80 -8.69 -2.31 2.73
C ALA A 80 -9.47 -3.55 2.31
N GLU A 81 -8.76 -4.68 2.19
CA GLU A 81 -9.31 -5.98 1.75
C GLU A 81 -10.58 -6.34 2.52
N GLY A 82 -10.47 -6.49 3.86
CA GLY A 82 -11.59 -6.90 4.70
C GLY A 82 -12.78 -5.94 4.72
N LEU A 83 -12.59 -4.67 4.39
CA LEU A 83 -13.66 -3.68 4.29
C LEU A 83 -14.30 -3.66 2.90
N SER A 84 -13.58 -4.03 1.87
CA SER A 84 -14.01 -3.87 0.47
C SER A 84 -15.37 -4.50 0.14
N PRO A 85 -15.82 -5.62 0.76
CA PRO A 85 -17.15 -6.16 0.55
C PRO A 85 -18.28 -5.22 0.99
N PHE A 86 -18.02 -4.32 1.94
CA PHE A 86 -19.00 -3.42 2.54
C PHE A 86 -19.03 -2.02 1.90
N ILE A 87 -18.05 -1.74 1.00
CA ILE A 87 -17.88 -0.45 0.30
C ILE A 87 -17.55 -0.66 -1.18
N ARG A 88 -18.28 -1.51 -1.86
CA ARG A 88 -17.97 -2.01 -3.22
C ARG A 88 -17.87 -0.88 -4.25
N GLU A 89 -18.87 0.00 -4.31
CA GLU A 89 -18.89 1.11 -5.27
C GLU A 89 -17.72 2.07 -5.01
N PHE A 90 -17.52 2.47 -3.75
CA PHE A 90 -16.39 3.29 -3.35
C PHE A 90 -15.05 2.62 -3.71
N ASN A 91 -14.92 1.31 -3.44
CA ASN A 91 -13.71 0.54 -3.78
C ASN A 91 -13.42 0.58 -5.29
N TYR A 92 -14.42 0.33 -6.14
CA TYR A 92 -14.22 0.34 -7.60
C TYR A 92 -13.95 1.75 -8.14
N LYS A 93 -14.60 2.78 -7.63
CA LYS A 93 -14.34 4.16 -8.01
C LYS A 93 -12.90 4.56 -7.71
N ASN A 94 -12.41 4.27 -6.51
CA ASN A 94 -11.06 4.64 -6.08
C ASN A 94 -9.95 3.77 -6.68
N ASN A 95 -10.22 2.48 -6.96
CA ASN A 95 -9.16 1.55 -7.37
C ASN A 95 -9.21 1.18 -8.85
N VAL A 96 -10.38 1.24 -9.52
CA VAL A 96 -10.51 0.92 -10.96
C VAL A 96 -10.66 2.18 -11.78
N ILE A 97 -11.68 3.01 -11.49
CA ILE A 97 -11.94 4.20 -12.31
C ILE A 97 -10.78 5.18 -12.23
N SER A 98 -10.24 5.44 -11.05
CA SER A 98 -9.07 6.30 -10.89
C SER A 98 -7.85 5.76 -11.64
N SER A 99 -7.64 4.44 -11.63
CA SER A 99 -6.53 3.80 -12.34
C SER A 99 -6.69 3.89 -13.86
N ALA A 100 -7.89 3.63 -14.39
CA ALA A 100 -8.17 3.75 -15.83
C ALA A 100 -7.90 5.18 -16.35
N ARG A 101 -8.20 6.21 -15.56
CA ARG A 101 -7.89 7.60 -15.90
C ARG A 101 -6.38 7.85 -15.96
N ILE A 102 -5.60 7.27 -15.05
CA ILE A 102 -4.13 7.34 -15.07
C ILE A 102 -3.58 6.59 -16.29
N VAL A 103 -4.09 5.39 -16.61
CA VAL A 103 -3.70 4.62 -17.80
C VAL A 103 -3.94 5.47 -19.07
N ASN A 104 -5.11 6.09 -19.20
CA ASN A 104 -5.42 6.97 -20.34
C ASN A 104 -4.42 8.12 -20.50
N GLU A 105 -4.07 8.79 -19.41
CA GLU A 105 -3.11 9.90 -19.49
C GLU A 105 -1.69 9.40 -19.79
N CYS A 106 -1.29 8.25 -19.25
CA CYS A 106 0.01 7.65 -19.58
C CYS A 106 0.10 7.29 -21.07
N VAL A 107 -0.97 6.75 -21.67
CA VAL A 107 -1.04 6.49 -23.11
C VAL A 107 -0.94 7.79 -23.92
N LYS A 108 -1.73 8.82 -23.61
CA LYS A 108 -1.75 10.10 -24.33
C LYS A 108 -0.41 10.83 -24.29
N HIS A 109 0.29 10.76 -23.18
CA HIS A 109 1.55 11.48 -22.94
C HIS A 109 2.80 10.63 -23.15
N ASN A 110 2.67 9.35 -23.57
CA ASN A 110 3.78 8.40 -23.71
C ASN A 110 4.60 8.24 -22.41
N CYS A 111 3.95 8.31 -21.25
CA CYS A 111 4.58 8.13 -19.96
C CYS A 111 4.66 6.65 -19.58
N LYS A 112 5.75 6.22 -18.97
CA LYS A 112 5.83 4.89 -18.38
C LYS A 112 4.97 4.83 -17.11
N LEU A 113 4.22 3.75 -16.93
CA LEU A 113 3.39 3.50 -15.74
C LEU A 113 3.98 2.41 -14.85
N ILE A 114 4.27 2.72 -13.60
CA ILE A 114 4.55 1.73 -12.56
C ILE A 114 3.31 1.64 -11.66
N PHE A 115 2.67 0.48 -11.68
CA PHE A 115 1.42 0.22 -10.95
C PHE A 115 1.65 -0.69 -9.76
N THR A 116 1.21 -0.25 -8.57
CA THR A 116 1.13 -1.14 -7.41
C THR A 116 -0.20 -1.86 -7.38
N SER A 117 -0.15 -3.13 -7.74
CA SER A 117 -1.20 -4.10 -7.54
C SER A 117 -1.19 -4.60 -6.08
N SER A 118 -1.50 -5.84 -5.83
CA SER A 118 -1.50 -6.45 -4.48
C SER A 118 -1.38 -7.96 -4.59
N MET A 119 -0.87 -8.62 -3.54
CA MET A 119 -0.99 -10.06 -3.41
C MET A 119 -2.44 -10.54 -3.25
N ALA A 120 -3.39 -9.66 -2.90
CA ALA A 120 -4.82 -9.96 -2.82
C ALA A 120 -5.41 -10.51 -4.14
N VAL A 121 -4.72 -10.30 -5.27
CA VAL A 121 -5.11 -10.88 -6.55
C VAL A 121 -5.04 -12.40 -6.58
N TYR A 122 -4.23 -13.01 -5.73
CA TYR A 122 -4.07 -14.47 -5.66
C TYR A 122 -5.21 -15.17 -4.92
N GLY A 123 -5.92 -14.45 -4.04
CA GLY A 123 -7.01 -15.00 -3.24
C GLY A 123 -6.56 -16.06 -2.23
N ASP A 124 -7.32 -17.14 -2.11
CA ASP A 124 -7.10 -18.23 -1.13
C ASP A 124 -6.36 -19.43 -1.75
N GLN A 125 -5.41 -19.17 -2.63
CA GLN A 125 -4.57 -20.21 -3.22
C GLN A 125 -3.45 -20.64 -2.26
N PRO A 126 -2.86 -21.83 -2.44
CA PRO A 126 -1.72 -22.27 -1.62
C PRO A 126 -0.52 -21.33 -1.77
N ALA A 127 -0.03 -20.78 -0.67
CA ALA A 127 1.22 -20.01 -0.63
C ALA A 127 2.45 -20.96 -0.70
N PRO A 128 3.65 -20.49 -1.14
CA PRO A 128 3.97 -19.12 -1.56
C PRO A 128 3.38 -18.76 -2.94
N PHE A 129 2.83 -17.54 -3.06
CA PHE A 129 2.29 -17.07 -4.34
C PHE A 129 3.40 -16.73 -5.32
N LYS A 130 3.23 -17.13 -6.59
CA LYS A 130 4.16 -16.84 -7.69
C LYS A 130 3.51 -16.01 -8.77
N GLU A 131 4.31 -15.25 -9.53
CA GLU A 131 3.82 -14.34 -10.56
C GLU A 131 3.09 -15.05 -11.72
N ASP A 132 3.40 -16.33 -11.97
CA ASP A 132 2.78 -17.17 -13.00
C ASP A 132 1.48 -17.83 -12.55
N MET A 133 1.11 -17.75 -11.28
CA MET A 133 -0.18 -18.25 -10.81
C MET A 133 -1.32 -17.42 -11.38
N LEU A 134 -2.39 -18.11 -11.80
CA LEU A 134 -3.59 -17.43 -12.28
C LEU A 134 -4.27 -16.70 -11.12
N PRO A 135 -4.52 -15.38 -11.23
CA PRO A 135 -5.23 -14.63 -10.20
C PRO A 135 -6.65 -15.16 -9.96
N ASP A 136 -7.01 -15.32 -8.68
CA ASP A 136 -8.33 -15.78 -8.24
C ASP A 136 -8.77 -15.00 -6.98
N PRO A 137 -9.00 -13.67 -7.11
CA PRO A 137 -9.27 -12.81 -5.97
C PRO A 137 -10.60 -13.13 -5.29
N VAL A 138 -10.61 -13.15 -3.95
CA VAL A 138 -11.76 -13.51 -3.12
C VAL A 138 -12.49 -12.29 -2.51
N ASP A 139 -12.02 -11.09 -2.76
CA ASP A 139 -12.62 -9.84 -2.29
C ASP A 139 -12.64 -8.74 -3.37
N PRO A 140 -13.51 -7.72 -3.25
CA PRO A 140 -13.62 -6.65 -4.24
C PRO A 140 -12.35 -5.81 -4.42
N TYR A 141 -11.47 -5.71 -3.42
CA TYR A 141 -10.20 -5.02 -3.56
C TYR A 141 -9.24 -5.80 -4.46
N GLY A 142 -9.10 -7.10 -4.24
CA GLY A 142 -8.30 -7.99 -5.12
C GLY A 142 -8.84 -7.99 -6.55
N VAL A 143 -10.17 -8.06 -6.74
CA VAL A 143 -10.82 -7.92 -8.05
C VAL A 143 -10.45 -6.60 -8.71
N ALA A 144 -10.52 -5.47 -7.99
CA ALA A 144 -10.19 -4.16 -8.54
C ALA A 144 -8.72 -4.08 -8.98
N LYS A 145 -7.80 -4.61 -8.18
CA LYS A 145 -6.37 -4.64 -8.52
C LYS A 145 -6.09 -5.50 -9.75
N TYR A 146 -6.69 -6.69 -9.83
CA TYR A 146 -6.53 -7.56 -11.00
C TYR A 146 -7.17 -6.99 -12.27
N THR A 147 -8.34 -6.37 -12.16
CA THR A 147 -8.98 -5.64 -13.28
C THR A 147 -8.04 -4.58 -13.84
N THR A 148 -7.38 -3.81 -12.99
CA THR A 148 -6.42 -2.79 -13.40
C THR A 148 -5.17 -3.40 -14.07
N GLU A 149 -4.66 -4.54 -13.58
CA GLU A 149 -3.56 -5.25 -14.25
C GLU A 149 -3.92 -5.66 -15.68
N MET A 150 -5.16 -6.17 -15.88
CA MET A 150 -5.65 -6.54 -17.21
C MET A 150 -5.77 -5.33 -18.13
N ASP A 151 -6.33 -4.22 -17.63
CA ASP A 151 -6.48 -2.97 -18.38
C ASP A 151 -5.12 -2.41 -18.83
N ILE A 152 -4.13 -2.38 -17.96
CA ILE A 152 -2.75 -1.97 -18.27
C ILE A 152 -2.15 -2.83 -19.38
N LYS A 153 -2.30 -4.15 -19.31
CA LYS A 153 -1.78 -5.09 -20.33
C LYS A 153 -2.50 -4.88 -21.69
N LEU A 154 -3.80 -4.60 -21.68
CA LEU A 154 -4.55 -4.26 -22.88
C LEU A 154 -4.07 -2.93 -23.47
N ALA A 155 -3.88 -1.90 -22.65
CA ALA A 155 -3.34 -0.62 -23.10
C ALA A 155 -1.93 -0.75 -23.69
N ALA A 156 -1.09 -1.62 -23.09
CA ALA A 156 0.22 -1.92 -23.64
C ALA A 156 0.14 -2.59 -25.02
N SER A 157 -0.77 -3.55 -25.22
CA SER A 157 -0.91 -4.25 -26.50
C SER A 157 -1.56 -3.38 -27.59
N GLN A 158 -2.39 -2.40 -27.23
CA GLN A 158 -3.14 -1.56 -28.16
C GLN A 158 -2.45 -0.24 -28.46
N PHE A 159 -1.70 0.31 -27.51
CA PHE A 159 -1.15 1.67 -27.56
C PHE A 159 0.33 1.75 -27.18
N ASP A 160 1.04 0.62 -27.10
CA ASP A 160 2.48 0.53 -26.75
C ASP A 160 2.81 1.15 -25.37
N LEU A 161 1.86 1.13 -24.41
CA LEU A 161 2.08 1.63 -23.06
C LEU A 161 3.22 0.86 -22.40
N LYS A 162 4.27 1.56 -22.00
CA LYS A 162 5.33 1.00 -21.18
C LYS A 162 4.85 0.91 -19.71
N TYR A 163 4.99 -0.27 -19.10
CA TYR A 163 4.53 -0.46 -17.73
C TYR A 163 5.41 -1.44 -16.96
N THR A 164 5.33 -1.34 -15.63
CA THR A 164 5.76 -2.38 -14.69
C THR A 164 4.68 -2.56 -13.64
N ILE A 165 4.32 -3.80 -13.32
CA ILE A 165 3.34 -4.12 -12.28
C ILE A 165 4.09 -4.70 -11.07
N VAL A 166 3.74 -4.23 -9.88
CA VAL A 166 4.28 -4.75 -8.61
C VAL A 166 3.13 -5.23 -7.76
N ARG A 167 3.23 -6.44 -7.24
CA ARG A 167 2.32 -7.02 -6.23
C ARG A 167 3.02 -7.03 -4.87
N PRO A 168 2.98 -5.92 -4.14
CA PRO A 168 3.56 -5.87 -2.81
C PRO A 168 2.66 -6.54 -1.78
N HIS A 169 3.25 -6.93 -0.64
CA HIS A 169 2.46 -7.42 0.48
C HIS A 169 2.92 -6.85 1.82
N ASN A 170 1.96 -6.48 2.66
CA ASN A 170 2.10 -5.99 4.03
C ASN A 170 3.29 -5.04 4.24
N ILE A 171 3.36 -3.99 3.42
CA ILE A 171 4.39 -2.97 3.55
C ILE A 171 4.13 -2.12 4.78
N LEU A 172 5.18 -1.85 5.54
CA LEU A 172 5.20 -1.08 6.76
C LEU A 172 6.25 0.02 6.72
N GLY A 173 6.05 1.05 7.50
CA GLY A 173 7.01 2.14 7.66
C GLY A 173 6.41 3.37 8.33
N ILE A 174 7.23 4.39 8.54
CA ILE A 174 6.74 5.71 8.94
C ILE A 174 5.86 6.31 7.83
N TYR A 175 5.04 7.29 8.15
CA TYR A 175 3.97 7.84 7.30
C TYR A 175 2.84 6.86 6.99
N GLN A 176 2.74 5.75 7.72
CA GLN A 176 1.57 4.89 7.67
C GLN A 176 0.40 5.57 8.39
N ASN A 177 -0.78 5.56 7.77
CA ASN A 177 -2.00 6.00 8.45
C ASN A 177 -2.41 4.97 9.52
N ILE A 178 -1.96 5.16 10.74
CA ILE A 178 -2.27 4.31 11.90
C ILE A 178 -3.66 4.60 12.49
N TRP A 179 -4.32 5.69 12.07
CA TRP A 179 -5.66 6.09 12.55
C TRP A 179 -6.80 5.46 11.73
N ASP A 180 -6.48 4.78 10.63
CA ASP A 180 -7.45 4.04 9.83
C ASP A 180 -7.63 2.63 10.39
N ILE A 181 -8.80 2.35 10.96
CA ILE A 181 -9.13 1.09 11.65
C ILE A 181 -9.29 -0.10 10.70
N TYR A 182 -9.26 0.12 9.39
CA TYR A 182 -9.48 -0.90 8.36
C TYR A 182 -8.20 -1.38 7.69
N ARG A 183 -7.04 -0.83 8.07
CA ARG A 183 -5.78 -1.08 7.39
C ARG A 183 -4.86 -2.03 8.17
N ASN A 184 -3.58 -1.94 7.94
CA ASN A 184 -2.56 -2.86 8.44
C ASN A 184 -2.58 -3.04 9.96
N VAL A 185 -2.59 -4.29 10.39
CA VAL A 185 -2.72 -4.72 11.79
C VAL A 185 -1.68 -4.09 12.73
N ILE A 186 -0.41 -3.96 12.30
CA ILE A 186 0.67 -3.38 13.15
C ILE A 186 0.40 -1.90 13.43
N GLY A 187 -0.05 -1.14 12.45
CA GLY A 187 -0.46 0.25 12.65
C GLY A 187 -1.63 0.38 13.62
N ILE A 188 -2.62 -0.53 13.52
CA ILE A 188 -3.75 -0.60 14.44
C ILE A 188 -3.27 -0.92 15.86
N PHE A 189 -2.39 -1.91 16.03
CA PHE A 189 -1.86 -2.29 17.34
C PHE A 189 -1.08 -1.15 18.00
N ILE A 190 -0.19 -0.47 17.26
CA ILE A 190 0.53 0.70 17.76
C ILE A 190 -0.46 1.77 18.22
N LYS A 191 -1.47 2.09 17.41
CA LYS A 191 -2.48 3.10 17.76
C LYS A 191 -3.25 2.72 19.01
N LYS A 192 -3.68 1.45 19.14
CA LYS A 192 -4.38 0.94 20.32
C LYS A 192 -3.56 1.10 21.59
N VAL A 193 -2.28 0.73 21.55
CA VAL A 193 -1.36 0.92 22.68
C VAL A 193 -1.22 2.40 23.06
N LEU A 194 -1.03 3.29 22.09
CA LEU A 194 -0.90 4.73 22.34
C LEU A 194 -2.18 5.36 22.92
N ASP A 195 -3.34 4.77 22.65
CA ASP A 195 -4.63 5.19 23.22
C ASP A 195 -4.94 4.54 24.58
N GLY A 196 -4.10 3.60 25.08
CA GLY A 196 -4.36 2.82 26.29
C GLY A 196 -5.46 1.76 26.11
N GLU A 197 -5.72 1.35 24.85
CA GLU A 197 -6.71 0.34 24.50
C GLU A 197 -6.04 -1.01 24.19
N PRO A 198 -6.74 -2.16 24.42
CA PRO A 198 -6.19 -3.47 24.10
C PRO A 198 -6.00 -3.67 22.59
N MET A 199 -4.94 -4.38 22.22
CA MET A 199 -4.73 -4.92 20.88
C MET A 199 -5.61 -6.15 20.70
N ILE A 200 -6.49 -6.14 19.71
CA ILE A 200 -7.39 -7.27 19.45
C ILE A 200 -6.78 -8.16 18.37
N VAL A 201 -6.43 -9.38 18.74
CA VAL A 201 -6.06 -10.46 17.83
C VAL A 201 -7.32 -11.24 17.47
N TYR A 202 -7.69 -11.27 16.19
CA TYR A 202 -8.91 -11.94 15.76
C TYR A 202 -8.65 -13.44 15.54
N GLY A 203 -9.56 -14.30 16.05
CA GLY A 203 -9.42 -15.74 16.04
C GLY A 203 -8.29 -16.23 16.96
N ASP A 204 -7.62 -17.31 16.57
CA ASP A 204 -6.51 -17.92 17.31
C ASP A 204 -5.18 -17.18 17.18
N GLY A 205 -5.07 -16.24 16.22
CA GLY A 205 -3.87 -15.46 15.95
C GLY A 205 -2.75 -16.21 15.24
N GLU A 206 -3.03 -17.44 14.75
CA GLU A 206 -2.05 -18.29 14.04
C GLU A 206 -2.03 -18.04 12.52
N GLN A 207 -2.86 -17.12 12.01
CA GLN A 207 -2.76 -16.67 10.63
C GLN A 207 -1.42 -15.96 10.40
N THR A 208 -0.75 -16.27 9.27
CA THR A 208 0.59 -15.77 8.98
C THR A 208 0.61 -14.71 7.89
N ARG A 209 1.51 -13.75 8.06
CA ARG A 209 1.81 -12.69 7.09
C ARG A 209 3.31 -12.40 7.08
N ALA A 210 3.84 -12.05 5.92
CA ALA A 210 5.17 -11.49 5.82
C ALA A 210 5.08 -9.96 5.84
N PHE A 211 5.90 -9.29 6.64
CA PHE A 211 5.87 -7.84 6.84
C PHE A 211 7.15 -7.19 6.31
N SER A 212 7.01 -6.23 5.41
CA SER A 212 8.09 -5.64 4.63
C SER A 212 8.39 -4.20 5.07
N ASP A 213 9.64 -3.87 5.35
CA ASP A 213 10.05 -2.48 5.54
C ASP A 213 10.11 -1.76 4.18
N VAL A 214 9.34 -0.69 4.05
CA VAL A 214 9.24 0.12 2.82
C VAL A 214 10.60 0.53 2.27
N LYS A 215 11.59 0.74 3.13
CA LYS A 215 12.94 1.20 2.71
C LYS A 215 13.63 0.24 1.73
N TYR A 216 13.33 -1.07 1.78
CA TYR A 216 13.93 -2.05 0.87
C TYR A 216 13.25 -2.10 -0.49
N LEU A 217 12.04 -1.54 -0.62
CA LEU A 217 11.32 -1.44 -1.87
C LEU A 217 11.73 -0.21 -2.69
N LEU A 218 12.20 0.86 -2.03
CA LEU A 218 12.47 2.15 -2.68
C LEU A 218 13.52 2.06 -3.80
N PRO A 219 14.68 1.38 -3.62
CA PRO A 219 15.67 1.21 -4.70
C PRO A 219 15.14 0.41 -5.89
N VAL A 220 14.27 -0.58 -5.62
CA VAL A 220 13.66 -1.40 -6.68
C VAL A 220 12.68 -0.58 -7.49
N PHE A 221 11.83 0.23 -6.83
CA PHE A 221 10.96 1.17 -7.53
C PHE A 221 11.76 2.16 -8.37
N GLU A 222 12.88 2.70 -7.85
CA GLU A 222 13.75 3.58 -8.64
C GLU A 222 14.28 2.89 -9.91
N SER A 223 14.69 1.63 -9.82
CA SER A 223 15.19 0.88 -10.98
C SER A 223 14.14 0.73 -12.09
N MET A 224 12.85 0.71 -11.73
CA MET A 224 11.75 0.61 -12.69
C MET A 224 11.55 1.88 -13.52
N ILE A 225 12.17 3.00 -13.16
CA ILE A 225 12.10 4.25 -13.96
C ILE A 225 12.72 4.03 -15.35
N GLU A 226 13.81 3.28 -15.43
CA GLU A 226 14.59 3.08 -16.67
C GLU A 226 14.47 1.67 -17.26
N SER A 227 14.00 0.70 -16.48
CA SER A 227 14.04 -0.72 -16.84
C SER A 227 12.77 -1.46 -16.44
N HIS A 228 12.69 -2.75 -16.79
CA HIS A 228 11.62 -3.67 -16.42
C HIS A 228 10.27 -3.39 -17.10
N ASP A 229 10.29 -2.89 -18.37
CA ASP A 229 9.09 -2.71 -19.17
C ASP A 229 8.40 -4.05 -19.44
N GLY A 230 7.08 -4.11 -19.23
CA GLY A 230 6.27 -5.31 -19.41
C GLY A 230 6.36 -6.35 -18.28
N GLU A 231 7.14 -6.07 -17.23
CA GLU A 231 7.37 -7.00 -16.14
C GLU A 231 6.32 -6.91 -15.02
N LEU A 232 6.14 -8.04 -14.33
CA LEU A 232 5.35 -8.16 -13.11
C LEU A 232 6.23 -8.79 -12.02
N PHE A 233 6.23 -8.20 -10.82
CA PHE A 233 7.02 -8.68 -9.68
C PHE A 233 6.19 -8.80 -8.41
N ASN A 234 6.36 -9.92 -7.69
CA ASN A 234 6.04 -9.98 -6.28
C ASN A 234 7.18 -9.35 -5.48
N ILE A 235 6.89 -8.41 -4.57
CA ILE A 235 7.91 -7.76 -3.75
C ILE A 235 7.46 -7.69 -2.30
N GLY A 236 8.31 -8.18 -1.38
CA GLY A 236 8.05 -8.14 0.05
C GLY A 236 9.04 -8.96 0.87
N ALA A 237 8.79 -9.06 2.17
CA ALA A 237 9.64 -9.83 3.08
C ALA A 237 9.46 -11.33 2.89
N ASP A 238 10.56 -12.06 3.07
CA ASP A 238 10.58 -13.52 2.94
C ASP A 238 10.05 -14.24 4.19
N LYS A 239 10.23 -13.63 5.37
CA LYS A 239 9.88 -14.26 6.63
C LYS A 239 8.43 -14.03 7.01
N GLU A 240 7.72 -15.12 7.27
CA GLU A 240 6.39 -15.10 7.84
C GLU A 240 6.41 -14.94 9.37
N TRP A 241 5.33 -14.33 9.87
CA TRP A 241 5.06 -14.11 11.28
C TRP A 241 3.59 -14.38 11.55
N THR A 242 3.28 -15.05 12.67
CA THR A 242 1.91 -15.13 13.15
C THR A 242 1.47 -13.77 13.69
N ILE A 243 0.16 -13.51 13.72
CA ILE A 243 -0.37 -12.28 14.33
C ILE A 243 -0.07 -12.26 15.84
N ASN A 244 -0.06 -13.42 16.49
CA ASN A 244 0.36 -13.55 17.89
C ASN A 244 1.81 -13.10 18.11
N GLU A 245 2.75 -13.54 17.26
CA GLU A 245 4.15 -13.11 17.36
C GLU A 245 4.30 -11.61 17.19
N VAL A 246 3.60 -11.03 16.20
CA VAL A 246 3.63 -9.59 15.93
C VAL A 246 3.04 -8.79 17.10
N ALA A 247 1.91 -9.23 17.67
CA ALA A 247 1.33 -8.61 18.86
C ALA A 247 2.30 -8.60 20.06
N LYS A 248 3.02 -9.71 20.29
CA LYS A 248 4.06 -9.79 21.31
C LYS A 248 5.24 -8.86 21.05
N ILE A 249 5.63 -8.67 19.78
CA ILE A 249 6.69 -7.71 19.42
C ILE A 249 6.22 -6.28 19.71
N VAL A 250 5.00 -5.90 19.33
CA VAL A 250 4.44 -4.58 19.67
C VAL A 250 4.38 -4.40 21.18
N GLN A 251 3.92 -5.41 21.93
CA GLN A 251 3.86 -5.38 23.41
C GLN A 251 5.26 -5.16 24.02
N LYS A 252 6.27 -5.85 23.50
CA LYS A 252 7.66 -5.69 23.96
C LYS A 252 8.17 -4.27 23.71
N VAL A 253 8.00 -3.74 22.52
CA VAL A 253 8.40 -2.36 22.15
C VAL A 253 7.66 -1.35 23.02
N ALA A 254 6.36 -1.51 23.20
CA ALA A 254 5.55 -0.64 24.05
C ALA A 254 6.07 -0.59 25.50
N LYS A 255 6.38 -1.75 26.07
CA LYS A 255 6.93 -1.86 27.42
C LYS A 255 8.29 -1.17 27.55
N GLU A 256 9.16 -1.30 26.57
CA GLU A 256 10.47 -0.61 26.54
C GLU A 256 10.30 0.91 26.52
N GLU A 257 9.21 1.40 25.93
CA GLU A 257 8.85 2.83 25.83
C GLU A 257 7.96 3.32 26.99
N GLY A 258 7.70 2.47 28.00
CA GLY A 258 6.93 2.83 29.20
C GLY A 258 5.41 2.79 29.01
N TYR A 259 4.92 2.12 27.98
CA TYR A 259 3.49 1.93 27.73
C TYR A 259 3.03 0.54 28.19
N GLU A 260 1.83 0.47 28.75
CA GLU A 260 1.13 -0.79 28.96
C GLU A 260 0.50 -1.26 27.66
N ALA A 261 0.62 -2.55 27.33
CA ALA A 261 0.04 -3.13 26.12
C ALA A 261 -0.64 -4.46 26.45
N ILE A 262 -1.96 -4.48 26.32
CA ILE A 262 -2.81 -5.63 26.58
C ILE A 262 -3.14 -6.31 25.27
N ILE A 263 -3.06 -7.64 25.21
CA ILE A 263 -3.47 -8.45 24.06
C ILE A 263 -4.76 -9.18 24.44
N GLU A 264 -5.79 -9.02 23.63
CA GLU A 264 -7.04 -9.73 23.77
C GLU A 264 -7.37 -10.47 22.46
N HIS A 265 -8.11 -11.58 22.55
CA HIS A 265 -8.60 -12.32 21.39
C HIS A 265 -10.06 -11.98 21.12
N GLY A 266 -10.36 -11.67 19.87
CA GLY A 266 -11.70 -11.38 19.36
C GLY A 266 -12.26 -12.50 18.48
N GLU A 267 -13.48 -12.31 17.99
CA GLU A 267 -14.13 -13.23 17.06
C GLU A 267 -13.26 -13.45 15.80
N GLU A 268 -13.27 -14.67 15.27
CA GLU A 268 -12.56 -15.02 14.04
C GLU A 268 -13.07 -14.22 12.85
N ARG A 269 -12.16 -13.83 11.96
CA ARG A 269 -12.47 -13.16 10.70
C ARG A 269 -12.41 -14.15 9.54
N HIS A 270 -13.21 -13.89 8.54
CA HIS A 270 -13.03 -14.55 7.24
C HIS A 270 -11.86 -13.90 6.51
N GLU A 271 -10.69 -14.54 6.55
CA GLU A 271 -9.47 -14.06 5.89
C GLU A 271 -8.58 -15.24 5.46
N VAL A 272 -7.71 -15.00 4.49
CA VAL A 272 -6.71 -15.99 4.06
C VAL A 272 -5.78 -16.34 5.21
N LYS A 273 -5.62 -17.64 5.53
CA LYS A 273 -4.83 -18.09 6.69
C LYS A 273 -3.33 -17.84 6.50
N HIS A 274 -2.76 -18.21 5.36
CA HIS A 274 -1.34 -18.06 5.06
C HIS A 274 -1.17 -17.23 3.79
N ALA A 275 -0.61 -16.03 3.90
CA ALA A 275 -0.47 -15.11 2.78
C ALA A 275 0.94 -14.54 2.71
N TYR A 276 1.75 -15.10 1.80
CA TYR A 276 3.11 -14.67 1.47
C TYR A 276 3.48 -15.07 0.04
N CYS A 277 4.49 -14.41 -0.53
CA CYS A 277 4.88 -14.61 -1.92
C CYS A 277 6.29 -15.18 -2.07
N ASP A 278 6.55 -15.82 -3.20
CA ASP A 278 7.90 -16.08 -3.71
C ASP A 278 8.44 -14.79 -4.34
N HIS A 279 9.67 -14.39 -4.01
CA HIS A 279 10.32 -13.19 -4.51
C HIS A 279 11.56 -13.50 -5.38
N THR A 280 11.70 -14.74 -5.83
CA THR A 280 12.85 -15.19 -6.64
C THR A 280 13.01 -14.33 -7.87
N LYS A 281 11.94 -14.05 -8.61
CA LYS A 281 11.97 -13.19 -9.80
C LYS A 281 12.44 -11.77 -9.47
N ALA A 282 11.93 -11.17 -8.41
CA ALA A 282 12.35 -9.82 -8.00
C ALA A 282 13.82 -9.78 -7.57
N LYS A 283 14.33 -10.82 -6.89
CA LYS A 283 15.74 -10.94 -6.51
C LYS A 283 16.65 -11.08 -7.73
N ASP A 284 16.31 -11.95 -8.66
CA ASP A 284 17.15 -12.27 -9.82
C ASP A 284 17.15 -11.14 -10.85
N VAL A 285 15.99 -10.57 -11.15
CA VAL A 285 15.81 -9.59 -12.24
C VAL A 285 15.94 -8.16 -11.74
N ALA A 286 15.20 -7.79 -10.69
CA ALA A 286 15.17 -6.42 -10.16
C ALA A 286 16.15 -6.18 -9.01
N LYS A 287 16.99 -7.18 -8.67
CA LYS A 287 18.01 -7.09 -7.59
C LYS A 287 17.42 -6.72 -6.23
N PHE A 288 16.16 -7.10 -6.01
CA PHE A 288 15.51 -6.91 -4.73
C PHE A 288 16.22 -7.68 -3.62
N THR A 289 16.40 -7.06 -2.48
CA THR A 289 16.91 -7.72 -1.27
C THR A 289 16.05 -7.33 -0.08
N ASP A 290 15.52 -8.31 0.62
CA ASP A 290 14.84 -8.08 1.89
C ASP A 290 15.78 -8.33 3.07
N GLN A 291 15.86 -7.36 3.97
CA GLN A 291 16.59 -7.45 5.24
C GLN A 291 15.70 -6.93 6.39
N THR A 292 14.40 -7.11 6.26
CA THR A 292 13.43 -6.61 7.25
C THR A 292 13.64 -7.26 8.60
N ASN A 293 14.00 -6.47 9.60
CA ASN A 293 13.91 -6.81 11.00
C ASN A 293 12.61 -6.24 11.57
N VAL A 294 11.60 -7.09 11.76
CA VAL A 294 10.25 -6.67 12.17
C VAL A 294 10.27 -5.97 13.54
N TYR A 295 11.12 -6.39 14.47
CA TYR A 295 11.25 -5.70 15.76
C TYR A 295 11.75 -4.26 15.60
N GLU A 296 12.83 -4.05 14.86
CA GLU A 296 13.38 -2.71 14.61
C GLU A 296 12.42 -1.84 13.80
N LEU A 297 11.71 -2.43 12.85
CA LEU A 297 10.69 -1.75 12.07
C LEU A 297 9.52 -1.27 12.95
N ILE A 298 8.98 -2.14 13.79
CA ILE A 298 7.91 -1.80 14.74
C ILE A 298 8.39 -0.72 15.72
N LYS A 299 9.62 -0.85 16.24
CA LYS A 299 10.21 0.15 17.11
C LYS A 299 10.30 1.52 16.45
N LYS A 300 10.80 1.58 15.22
CA LYS A 300 10.85 2.83 14.42
C LYS A 300 9.46 3.42 14.18
N MET A 301 8.47 2.59 13.85
CA MET A 301 7.09 3.03 13.66
C MET A 301 6.47 3.54 14.96
N PHE A 302 6.72 2.88 16.09
CA PHE A 302 6.22 3.27 17.40
C PHE A 302 6.79 4.64 17.82
N PHE A 303 8.11 4.83 17.68
CA PHE A 303 8.76 6.13 17.96
C PHE A 303 8.18 7.25 17.11
N TRP A 304 8.01 7.00 15.82
CA TRP A 304 7.39 7.96 14.93
C TRP A 304 5.94 8.26 15.33
N ALA A 305 5.15 7.22 15.64
CA ALA A 305 3.73 7.32 15.92
C ALA A 305 3.43 8.12 17.20
N LYS A 306 4.24 7.97 18.26
CA LYS A 306 4.02 8.69 19.54
C LYS A 306 4.17 10.21 19.41
N ASP A 307 4.96 10.67 18.42
CA ASP A 307 5.21 12.09 18.19
C ASP A 307 4.20 12.71 17.21
N GLN A 308 3.28 11.90 16.65
CA GLN A 308 2.29 12.40 15.71
C GLN A 308 1.13 13.12 16.40
N PRO A 309 0.50 14.11 15.72
CA PRO A 309 -0.71 14.75 16.26
C PRO A 309 -1.82 13.71 16.51
N LYS A 310 -2.58 13.89 17.58
CA LYS A 310 -3.78 13.06 17.80
C LYS A 310 -4.79 13.31 16.70
N ARG A 311 -5.21 12.24 16.04
CA ARG A 311 -6.18 12.28 14.94
C ARG A 311 -7.36 11.34 15.23
N LYS A 312 -8.54 11.76 14.82
CA LYS A 312 -9.73 10.90 14.90
C LYS A 312 -9.69 9.86 13.79
N SER A 313 -9.99 8.63 14.11
CA SER A 313 -10.22 7.58 13.12
C SER A 313 -11.45 7.95 12.27
N LYS A 314 -11.31 7.87 10.95
CA LYS A 314 -12.47 7.99 10.05
C LYS A 314 -13.19 6.65 10.03
N LYS A 315 -14.49 6.68 10.30
CA LYS A 315 -15.36 5.54 9.97
C LYS A 315 -15.90 5.73 8.56
N MET A 316 -15.89 4.64 7.78
CA MET A 316 -16.51 4.63 6.46
C MET A 316 -18.02 4.47 6.59
N THR A 317 -18.75 5.09 5.67
CA THR A 317 -20.16 4.78 5.46
C THR A 317 -20.27 3.48 4.70
N TYR A 318 -20.93 2.47 5.28
CA TYR A 318 -21.10 1.19 4.63
C TYR A 318 -22.22 1.25 3.59
N GLU A 319 -21.94 0.71 2.41
CA GLU A 319 -22.94 0.54 1.34
C GLU A 319 -23.78 -0.74 1.58
N VAL A 320 -23.15 -1.73 2.23
CA VAL A 320 -23.77 -2.97 2.67
C VAL A 320 -23.39 -3.21 4.13
N ASP A 321 -24.35 -3.21 5.03
CA ASP A 321 -24.14 -3.44 6.47
C ASP A 321 -24.42 -4.87 6.90
N LYS A 322 -25.00 -5.70 6.02
CA LYS A 322 -25.27 -7.11 6.26
C LYS A 322 -23.98 -7.89 6.50
N GLY A 323 -23.86 -8.49 7.68
CA GLY A 323 -22.69 -9.30 8.04
C GLY A 323 -21.46 -8.48 8.44
N ILE A 324 -21.61 -7.16 8.65
CA ILE A 324 -20.50 -6.34 9.12
C ILE A 324 -20.08 -6.77 10.53
N TYR A 325 -18.79 -6.78 10.76
CA TYR A 325 -18.21 -7.19 12.04
C TYR A 325 -18.65 -6.28 13.19
N SER A 326 -18.90 -6.87 14.38
CA SER A 326 -19.39 -6.16 15.56
C SER A 326 -18.49 -5.00 16.00
N TYR A 327 -17.18 -5.15 15.84
CA TYR A 327 -16.16 -4.15 16.21
C TYR A 327 -16.00 -2.99 15.20
N TRP A 328 -16.70 -3.02 14.05
CA TRP A 328 -16.79 -1.91 13.09
C TRP A 328 -18.11 -1.12 13.22
N LYS A 329 -19.08 -1.62 13.97
CA LYS A 329 -20.39 -0.97 14.24
C LYS A 329 -20.33 0.27 15.14
#